data_5c55d77e4f19c1f985c87bcd1c05b246
#
_entry.id   5c55d77e4f19c1f985c87bcd1c05b246
#
_cell.length_a   1.000
_cell.length_b   1.000
_cell.length_c   1.000
_cell.angle_alpha   90.00
_cell.angle_beta   90.00
_cell.angle_gamma   90.00
#
_symmetry.space_group_name_H-M   'P 1'
#
loop_
_entity.id
_entity.type
_entity.pdbx_description
1 polymer ?
#
loop_
_entity_poly.entity_id
_entity_poly.type
_entity_poly.pdbx_seq_one_letter_code
_entity_poly.pdbx_strand_id
1 'polypeptide(L)'
;MANENEKKFRVESDLLGELQVPAEAYYGVQTQRAINNYKISGKHMCDYPEYVKAIAYVKLAAAKANHELGQLPDDVADAMCRACREIIDGKYHENFVTDMVQGGAGTSVNMNANEVIANRALELMGYEKGDYQHCWPNDHCNCGQSTNDVYPTTIRLTFIEMNKQLVAALERLVASFRKKGEEFKNNIKMGRTQLQDAVPMTSGQEFTAFANTLEEEIGNLNRNVELMLEINMGATAIGTGLNAVPGYAELCTKKLAELTGENFTLGKDLVEATPDTGDYVSYSGALKRLAVKLSKICNDLRLMASGPRCGLHEINLPPMAPGSSIMPGKVNPVIPEVTNQTCFKVIGNDTTVMIAAEAGQLQLNVMEPVITQCIIESQTWLGRAMDTLRERCVDGITVNAEHNAETVRNSIGIVTALNPYIGYKNSTKIAKEALETGASVYDLVLRDKILTKEKLDAILDPKHMLDPMDVIK
;
A
#
# COMPACT_ATOMS: atom_id res chain seq x y z
N MET A 1 48.79 -21.73 -10.74
CA MET A 1 47.86 -20.61 -10.53
C MET A 1 46.91 -21.05 -9.45
N ALA A 2 47.14 -20.58 -8.21
CA ALA A 2 46.34 -20.91 -7.07
C ALA A 2 44.96 -20.24 -7.24
N ASN A 3 43.90 -20.96 -6.84
CA ASN A 3 42.52 -20.55 -6.92
C ASN A 3 42.30 -19.34 -5.98
N GLU A 4 42.19 -18.14 -6.50
CA GLU A 4 41.98 -16.89 -5.75
C GLU A 4 40.54 -16.71 -5.19
N ASN A 5 39.80 -17.80 -5.03
CA ASN A 5 38.42 -17.77 -4.57
C ASN A 5 38.15 -18.66 -3.35
N GLU A 6 39.10 -18.86 -2.45
CA GLU A 6 38.77 -19.37 -1.12
C GLU A 6 38.04 -18.25 -0.36
N LYS A 7 36.70 -18.35 -0.28
CA LYS A 7 35.89 -17.50 0.60
C LYS A 7 36.45 -17.67 2.00
N LYS A 8 37.03 -16.60 2.56
CA LYS A 8 37.46 -16.61 3.95
C LYS A 8 36.23 -16.66 4.84
N PHE A 9 36.22 -17.57 5.79
CA PHE A 9 35.19 -17.72 6.81
C PHE A 9 35.80 -17.44 8.17
N ARG A 10 35.00 -16.92 9.10
CA ARG A 10 35.27 -16.94 10.54
C ARG A 10 34.35 -17.95 11.21
N VAL A 11 34.78 -18.56 12.31
CA VAL A 11 33.97 -19.47 13.09
C VAL A 11 33.35 -18.71 14.24
N GLU A 12 32.04 -18.78 14.33
CA GLU A 12 31.28 -18.24 15.47
C GLU A 12 30.45 -19.38 16.09
N SER A 13 30.08 -19.21 17.36
CA SER A 13 29.32 -20.24 18.11
C SER A 13 28.12 -19.60 18.83
N ASP A 14 27.05 -20.40 18.95
CA ASP A 14 25.90 -20.16 19.81
C ASP A 14 25.56 -21.42 20.63
N LEU A 15 24.41 -21.45 21.32
CA LEU A 15 23.98 -22.59 22.12
C LEU A 15 23.82 -23.89 21.31
N LEU A 16 23.69 -23.82 20.01
CA LEU A 16 23.52 -24.97 19.11
C LEU A 16 24.84 -25.45 18.49
N GLY A 17 25.96 -24.77 18.79
CA GLY A 17 27.29 -25.10 18.30
C GLY A 17 27.86 -24.12 17.29
N GLU A 18 28.97 -24.49 16.69
CA GLU A 18 29.76 -23.67 15.77
C GLU A 18 29.19 -23.67 14.35
N LEU A 19 29.30 -22.52 13.68
CA LEU A 19 29.07 -22.36 12.25
C LEU A 19 30.15 -21.49 11.62
N GLN A 20 30.39 -21.71 10.34
CA GLN A 20 31.21 -20.83 9.50
C GLN A 20 30.34 -19.67 9.02
N VAL A 21 30.79 -18.44 9.25
CA VAL A 21 30.19 -17.19 8.79
C VAL A 21 31.17 -16.55 7.79
N PRO A 22 30.74 -16.03 6.64
CA PRO A 22 31.63 -15.35 5.71
C PRO A 22 32.39 -14.22 6.43
N ALA A 23 33.71 -14.18 6.27
CA ALA A 23 34.57 -13.24 7.00
C ALA A 23 34.19 -11.76 6.78
N GLU A 24 33.72 -11.43 5.58
CA GLU A 24 33.32 -10.06 5.22
C GLU A 24 31.93 -9.67 5.73
N ALA A 25 31.06 -10.65 6.06
CA ALA A 25 29.71 -10.35 6.52
C ALA A 25 29.72 -9.65 7.88
N TYR A 26 28.79 -8.69 8.06
CA TYR A 26 28.56 -8.07 9.36
C TYR A 26 27.57 -8.85 10.22
N TYR A 27 26.77 -9.73 9.62
CA TYR A 27 25.94 -10.66 10.41
C TYR A 27 26.81 -11.77 11.03
N GLY A 28 26.25 -12.47 12.02
CA GLY A 28 26.95 -13.52 12.78
C GLY A 28 26.27 -14.90 12.66
N VAL A 29 26.56 -15.75 13.65
CA VAL A 29 26.16 -17.15 13.69
C VAL A 29 24.65 -17.37 13.69
N GLN A 30 23.87 -16.53 14.41
CA GLN A 30 22.42 -16.70 14.49
C GLN A 30 21.76 -16.36 13.16
N THR A 31 22.21 -15.29 12.49
CA THR A 31 21.77 -14.97 11.13
C THR A 31 22.16 -16.05 10.14
N GLN A 32 23.39 -16.58 10.21
CA GLN A 32 23.81 -17.68 9.34
C GLN A 32 22.93 -18.91 9.53
N ARG A 33 22.52 -19.21 10.76
CA ARG A 33 21.58 -20.29 11.08
C ARG A 33 20.20 -20.02 10.47
N ALA A 34 19.71 -18.78 10.55
CA ALA A 34 18.46 -18.38 9.93
C ALA A 34 18.48 -18.53 8.39
N ILE A 35 19.57 -18.13 7.72
CA ILE A 35 19.76 -18.34 6.28
C ILE A 35 19.69 -19.83 5.91
N ASN A 36 20.24 -20.70 6.76
CA ASN A 36 20.21 -22.13 6.53
C ASN A 36 18.80 -22.72 6.71
N ASN A 37 18.04 -22.20 7.68
CA ASN A 37 16.72 -22.71 8.06
C ASN A 37 15.57 -22.20 7.19
N TYR A 38 15.61 -20.93 6.77
CA TYR A 38 14.47 -20.25 6.15
C TYR A 38 14.81 -19.84 4.71
N LYS A 39 14.23 -20.58 3.76
CA LYS A 39 14.29 -20.31 2.31
C LYS A 39 12.87 -20.43 1.76
N ILE A 40 11.98 -19.55 2.21
CA ILE A 40 10.53 -19.69 2.02
C ILE A 40 9.99 -18.68 1.02
N SER A 41 10.12 -17.39 1.31
CA SER A 41 9.53 -16.33 0.47
C SER A 41 10.42 -15.92 -0.70
N GLY A 42 11.71 -16.12 -0.60
CA GLY A 42 12.71 -15.58 -1.53
C GLY A 42 12.84 -14.07 -1.46
N LYS A 43 12.26 -13.45 -0.41
CA LYS A 43 12.40 -12.03 -0.08
C LYS A 43 13.14 -11.89 1.23
N HIS A 44 14.04 -10.92 1.28
CA HIS A 44 14.86 -10.66 2.44
C HIS A 44 14.58 -9.27 3.01
N MET A 45 14.94 -9.04 4.25
CA MET A 45 14.77 -7.75 4.90
C MET A 45 15.42 -6.60 4.11
N CYS A 46 16.60 -6.83 3.51
CA CYS A 46 17.31 -5.84 2.70
C CYS A 46 16.57 -5.43 1.41
N ASP A 47 15.57 -6.19 0.95
CA ASP A 47 14.73 -5.80 -0.18
C ASP A 47 13.80 -4.60 0.17
N TYR A 48 13.72 -4.25 1.45
CA TYR A 48 12.87 -3.20 2.01
C TYR A 48 13.68 -2.23 2.87
N PRO A 49 14.29 -1.19 2.26
CA PRO A 49 15.18 -0.26 2.98
C PRO A 49 14.53 0.41 4.19
N GLU A 50 13.23 0.70 4.15
CA GLU A 50 12.49 1.29 5.26
C GLU A 50 12.46 0.37 6.47
N TYR A 51 12.39 -0.95 6.26
CA TYR A 51 12.41 -1.94 7.32
C TYR A 51 13.77 -2.02 7.99
N VAL A 52 14.86 -2.01 7.20
CA VAL A 52 16.23 -1.96 7.75
C VAL A 52 16.47 -0.67 8.53
N LYS A 53 16.02 0.47 8.02
CA LYS A 53 16.12 1.75 8.75
C LYS A 53 15.31 1.74 10.04
N ALA A 54 14.11 1.18 10.01
CA ALA A 54 13.24 1.13 11.18
C ALA A 54 13.88 0.36 12.34
N ILE A 55 14.45 -0.84 12.09
CA ILE A 55 15.13 -1.58 13.15
C ILE A 55 16.37 -0.83 13.66
N ALA A 56 17.09 -0.15 12.79
CA ALA A 56 18.23 0.67 13.19
C ALA A 56 17.82 1.86 14.08
N TYR A 57 16.67 2.51 13.80
CA TYR A 57 16.10 3.53 14.69
C TYR A 57 15.72 2.98 16.05
N VAL A 58 15.06 1.82 16.10
CA VAL A 58 14.68 1.16 17.37
C VAL A 58 15.94 0.82 18.18
N LYS A 59 16.96 0.24 17.54
CA LYS A 59 18.23 -0.10 18.21
C LYS A 59 19.01 1.15 18.64
N LEU A 60 18.96 2.23 17.88
CA LEU A 60 19.55 3.52 18.27
C LEU A 60 18.85 4.12 19.49
N ALA A 61 17.52 4.06 19.52
CA ALA A 61 16.74 4.53 20.68
C ALA A 61 17.06 3.71 21.94
N ALA A 62 17.12 2.38 21.80
CA ALA A 62 17.46 1.45 22.87
C ALA A 62 18.89 1.69 23.39
N ALA A 63 19.88 1.83 22.53
CA ALA A 63 21.26 2.10 22.91
C ALA A 63 21.38 3.41 23.69
N LYS A 64 20.71 4.49 23.21
CA LYS A 64 20.70 5.79 23.91
C LYS A 64 20.00 5.72 25.27
N ALA A 65 18.88 5.00 25.37
CA ALA A 65 18.17 4.85 26.63
C ALA A 65 18.98 4.04 27.65
N ASN A 66 19.54 2.92 27.24
CA ASN A 66 20.38 2.09 28.09
C ASN A 66 21.67 2.82 28.55
N HIS A 67 22.29 3.61 27.69
CA HIS A 67 23.44 4.42 28.04
C HIS A 67 23.07 5.50 29.10
N GLU A 68 21.97 6.21 28.89
CA GLU A 68 21.49 7.25 29.84
C GLU A 68 21.12 6.64 31.20
N LEU A 69 20.66 5.37 31.21
CA LEU A 69 20.35 4.61 32.42
C LEU A 69 21.56 3.86 33.01
N GLY A 70 22.76 4.07 32.49
CA GLY A 70 24.01 3.49 32.99
C GLY A 70 24.14 1.98 32.75
N GLN A 71 23.43 1.43 31.76
CA GLN A 71 23.47 0.00 31.44
C GLN A 71 24.51 -0.36 30.37
N LEU A 72 25.03 0.61 29.64
CA LEU A 72 26.06 0.45 28.60
C LEU A 72 27.27 1.31 28.91
N PRO A 73 28.49 0.80 28.70
CA PRO A 73 29.72 1.60 28.74
C PRO A 73 29.71 2.70 27.66
N ASP A 74 30.37 3.83 27.92
CA ASP A 74 30.38 5.00 27.03
C ASP A 74 30.91 4.71 25.64
N ASP A 75 32.00 3.95 25.52
CA ASP A 75 32.63 3.59 24.25
C ASP A 75 31.80 2.64 23.43
N VAL A 76 31.18 1.64 24.07
CA VAL A 76 30.26 0.69 23.44
C VAL A 76 29.00 1.41 22.94
N ALA A 77 28.41 2.27 23.78
CA ALA A 77 27.21 3.00 23.42
C ALA A 77 27.46 3.98 22.25
N ASP A 78 28.60 4.69 22.24
CA ASP A 78 28.96 5.57 21.12
C ASP A 78 29.14 4.76 19.83
N ALA A 79 29.90 3.66 19.88
CA ALA A 79 30.13 2.83 18.70
C ALA A 79 28.83 2.24 18.15
N MET A 80 27.95 1.73 19.01
CA MET A 80 26.62 1.21 18.60
C MET A 80 25.76 2.34 17.99
N CYS A 81 25.71 3.51 18.60
CA CYS A 81 24.96 4.65 18.06
C CYS A 81 25.47 5.09 16.69
N ARG A 82 26.79 5.06 16.46
CA ARG A 82 27.40 5.36 15.17
C ARG A 82 27.06 4.30 14.13
N ALA A 83 27.16 3.03 14.49
CA ALA A 83 26.77 1.91 13.62
C ALA A 83 25.30 2.02 13.18
N CYS A 84 24.38 2.28 14.11
CA CYS A 84 22.96 2.48 13.80
C CYS A 84 22.74 3.65 12.84
N ARG A 85 23.44 4.79 13.01
CA ARG A 85 23.31 5.93 12.10
C ARG A 85 23.81 5.59 10.69
N GLU A 86 24.92 4.87 10.55
CA GLU A 86 25.42 4.41 9.26
C GLU A 86 24.40 3.51 8.55
N ILE A 87 23.67 2.64 9.29
CA ILE A 87 22.60 1.80 8.74
C ILE A 87 21.40 2.66 8.31
N ILE A 88 21.00 3.64 9.14
CA ILE A 88 19.93 4.59 8.79
C ILE A 88 20.28 5.37 7.52
N ASP A 89 21.54 5.72 7.32
CA ASP A 89 22.06 6.41 6.13
C ASP A 89 22.15 5.49 4.89
N GLY A 90 21.77 4.21 5.00
CA GLY A 90 21.69 3.26 3.89
C GLY A 90 22.93 2.38 3.70
N LYS A 91 23.87 2.38 4.64
CA LYS A 91 25.04 1.47 4.60
C LYS A 91 24.69 0.11 5.21
N TYR A 92 25.38 -0.93 4.76
CA TYR A 92 25.31 -2.31 5.27
C TYR A 92 23.96 -2.99 5.11
N HIS A 93 23.03 -2.44 4.34
CA HIS A 93 21.70 -3.03 4.13
C HIS A 93 21.77 -4.45 3.56
N GLU A 94 22.77 -4.74 2.72
CA GLU A 94 23.03 -6.05 2.13
C GLU A 94 23.35 -7.14 3.15
N ASN A 95 23.58 -6.78 4.40
CA ASN A 95 23.80 -7.72 5.51
C ASN A 95 22.53 -8.10 6.29
N PHE A 96 21.38 -7.52 5.93
CA PHE A 96 20.07 -7.85 6.51
C PHE A 96 19.38 -8.91 5.63
N VAL A 97 19.85 -10.15 5.77
CA VAL A 97 19.65 -11.25 4.81
C VAL A 97 18.63 -12.30 5.26
N THR A 98 17.92 -12.07 6.35
CA THR A 98 16.89 -12.99 6.84
C THR A 98 15.68 -13.01 5.90
N ASP A 99 15.14 -14.21 5.62
CA ASP A 99 13.89 -14.36 4.86
C ASP A 99 12.74 -13.65 5.61
N MET A 100 11.86 -13.00 4.87
CA MET A 100 10.71 -12.28 5.45
C MET A 100 9.75 -13.22 6.18
N VAL A 101 9.63 -14.48 5.73
CA VAL A 101 8.77 -15.50 6.35
C VAL A 101 9.62 -16.47 7.14
N GLN A 102 9.53 -16.39 8.46
CA GLN A 102 10.37 -17.12 9.40
C GLN A 102 9.61 -17.51 10.66
N GLY A 103 9.99 -18.59 11.29
CA GLY A 103 9.52 -18.95 12.65
C GLY A 103 10.27 -18.16 13.72
N GLY A 104 9.70 -18.10 14.94
CA GLY A 104 10.33 -17.46 16.11
C GLY A 104 9.94 -15.98 16.30
N ALA A 105 8.80 -15.57 15.80
CA ALA A 105 8.24 -14.21 16.04
C ALA A 105 9.19 -13.05 15.68
N GLY A 106 10.07 -13.25 14.67
CA GLY A 106 11.03 -12.23 14.26
C GLY A 106 12.39 -12.27 14.96
N THR A 107 12.68 -13.31 15.77
CA THR A 107 13.98 -13.42 16.48
C THR A 107 15.17 -13.37 15.51
N SER A 108 15.07 -14.00 14.34
CA SER A 108 16.15 -13.96 13.35
C SER A 108 16.40 -12.54 12.82
N VAL A 109 15.36 -11.72 12.63
CA VAL A 109 15.47 -10.31 12.24
C VAL A 109 16.14 -9.49 13.35
N ASN A 110 15.68 -9.65 14.60
CA ASN A 110 16.25 -8.95 15.76
C ASN A 110 17.74 -9.30 15.93
N MET A 111 18.09 -10.59 15.86
CA MET A 111 19.48 -11.03 16.00
C MET A 111 20.34 -10.63 14.81
N ASN A 112 19.81 -10.62 13.58
CA ASN A 112 20.51 -10.07 12.42
C ASN A 112 20.93 -8.61 12.65
N ALA A 113 20.01 -7.77 13.14
CA ALA A 113 20.34 -6.39 13.48
C ALA A 113 21.36 -6.29 14.60
N ASN A 114 21.20 -7.08 15.69
CA ASN A 114 22.15 -7.10 16.79
C ASN A 114 23.56 -7.48 16.33
N GLU A 115 23.70 -8.49 15.50
CA GLU A 115 24.99 -8.96 14.99
C GLU A 115 25.63 -7.95 14.05
N VAL A 116 24.87 -7.34 13.12
CA VAL A 116 25.38 -6.29 12.21
C VAL A 116 25.84 -5.08 13.00
N ILE A 117 25.05 -4.62 13.98
CA ILE A 117 25.41 -3.46 14.82
C ILE A 117 26.64 -3.78 15.67
N ALA A 118 26.71 -4.96 16.31
CA ALA A 118 27.83 -5.37 17.13
C ALA A 118 29.13 -5.44 16.31
N ASN A 119 29.13 -6.10 15.15
CA ASN A 119 30.30 -6.21 14.32
C ASN A 119 30.76 -4.86 13.76
N ARG A 120 29.83 -3.97 13.41
CA ARG A 120 30.20 -2.61 13.00
C ARG A 120 30.75 -1.78 14.18
N ALA A 121 30.16 -1.92 15.36
CA ALA A 121 30.66 -1.25 16.55
C ALA A 121 32.07 -1.74 16.93
N LEU A 122 32.35 -3.05 16.84
CA LEU A 122 33.68 -3.60 17.03
C LEU A 122 34.72 -2.96 16.11
N GLU A 123 34.45 -2.87 14.81
CA GLU A 123 35.36 -2.19 13.87
C GLU A 123 35.57 -0.71 14.24
N LEU A 124 34.51 0.02 14.64
CA LEU A 124 34.60 1.41 15.04
C LEU A 124 35.44 1.62 16.31
N MET A 125 35.55 0.59 17.15
CA MET A 125 36.40 0.55 18.34
C MET A 125 37.80 0.00 18.07
N GLY A 126 38.08 -0.49 16.83
CA GLY A 126 39.38 -1.03 16.41
C GLY A 126 39.58 -2.53 16.68
N TYR A 127 38.48 -3.28 16.84
CA TYR A 127 38.49 -4.72 17.02
C TYR A 127 38.03 -5.44 15.74
N GLU A 128 38.31 -6.76 15.67
CA GLU A 128 37.89 -7.61 14.55
C GLU A 128 36.42 -8.03 14.71
N LYS A 129 35.75 -8.30 13.58
CA LYS A 129 34.39 -8.88 13.57
C LYS A 129 34.39 -10.21 14.30
N GLY A 130 33.41 -10.44 15.15
CA GLY A 130 33.29 -11.64 15.97
C GLY A 130 34.01 -11.58 17.31
N ASP A 131 34.77 -10.51 17.61
CA ASP A 131 35.42 -10.31 18.91
C ASP A 131 34.41 -9.77 19.95
N TYR A 132 33.36 -10.54 20.18
CA TYR A 132 32.19 -10.15 20.94
C TYR A 132 32.46 -9.82 22.43
N GLN A 133 33.63 -10.17 22.98
CA GLN A 133 33.99 -9.78 24.36
C GLN A 133 33.94 -8.24 24.56
N HIS A 134 34.09 -7.44 23.50
CA HIS A 134 34.06 -5.97 23.55
C HIS A 134 32.70 -5.37 23.18
N CYS A 135 31.91 -6.03 22.34
CA CYS A 135 30.54 -5.64 22.01
C CYS A 135 29.72 -6.87 21.64
N TRP A 136 28.93 -7.37 22.56
CA TRP A 136 28.16 -8.60 22.40
C TRP A 136 26.77 -8.32 21.81
N PRO A 137 26.31 -9.07 20.80
CA PRO A 137 24.96 -8.91 20.23
C PRO A 137 23.83 -9.05 21.26
N ASN A 138 23.94 -10.00 22.20
CA ASN A 138 22.94 -10.26 23.21
C ASN A 138 23.01 -9.30 24.38
N ASP A 139 24.19 -9.10 24.98
CA ASP A 139 24.32 -8.38 26.24
C ASP A 139 24.35 -6.87 26.06
N HIS A 140 24.90 -6.38 24.93
CA HIS A 140 24.98 -4.94 24.64
C HIS A 140 23.89 -4.50 23.65
N CYS A 141 23.83 -5.08 22.43
CA CYS A 141 22.88 -4.64 21.40
C CYS A 141 21.43 -4.95 21.74
N ASN A 142 21.20 -6.01 22.54
CA ASN A 142 19.87 -6.41 23.01
C ASN A 142 19.62 -6.12 24.50
N CYS A 143 20.44 -5.29 25.14
CA CYS A 143 20.30 -4.93 26.54
C CYS A 143 18.90 -4.42 26.88
N GLY A 144 18.23 -5.04 27.87
CA GLY A 144 16.89 -4.66 28.31
C GLY A 144 15.77 -4.91 27.28
N GLN A 145 16.02 -5.72 26.27
CA GLN A 145 15.10 -5.96 25.15
C GLN A 145 14.74 -7.44 25.02
N SER A 146 13.61 -7.67 24.39
CA SER A 146 13.21 -8.94 23.78
C SER A 146 12.90 -8.72 22.32
N THR A 147 12.96 -9.77 21.49
CA THR A 147 12.36 -9.71 20.14
C THR A 147 10.90 -9.31 20.22
N ASN A 148 10.20 -9.71 21.29
CA ASN A 148 8.76 -9.52 21.47
C ASN A 148 8.35 -8.05 21.67
N ASP A 149 9.27 -7.15 21.91
CA ASP A 149 9.05 -5.69 21.94
C ASP A 149 9.78 -4.97 20.79
N VAL A 150 10.99 -5.40 20.44
CA VAL A 150 11.76 -4.81 19.34
C VAL A 150 11.10 -5.05 17.98
N TYR A 151 10.67 -6.27 17.71
CA TYR A 151 10.12 -6.65 16.41
C TYR A 151 8.81 -5.92 16.10
N PRO A 152 7.76 -5.96 16.94
CA PRO A 152 6.52 -5.21 16.70
C PRO A 152 6.76 -3.70 16.62
N THR A 153 7.64 -3.13 17.44
CA THR A 153 7.99 -1.70 17.34
C THR A 153 8.64 -1.38 16.00
N THR A 154 9.52 -2.24 15.50
CA THR A 154 10.17 -2.08 14.19
C THR A 154 9.18 -2.11 13.04
N ILE A 155 8.27 -3.09 13.02
CA ILE A 155 7.30 -3.22 11.92
C ILE A 155 6.27 -2.08 11.94
N ARG A 156 5.87 -1.60 13.11
CA ARG A 156 5.00 -0.42 13.27
C ARG A 156 5.64 0.82 12.63
N LEU A 157 6.89 1.13 12.95
CA LEU A 157 7.62 2.23 12.31
C LEU A 157 7.76 2.01 10.80
N THR A 158 8.03 0.78 10.35
CA THR A 158 8.10 0.45 8.92
C THR A 158 6.80 0.76 8.20
N PHE A 159 5.66 0.37 8.77
CA PHE A 159 4.35 0.61 8.16
C PHE A 159 4.03 2.10 8.09
N ILE A 160 4.40 2.89 9.11
CA ILE A 160 4.23 4.35 9.11
C ILE A 160 5.04 4.98 7.96
N GLU A 161 6.33 4.66 7.83
CA GLU A 161 7.19 5.23 6.80
C GLU A 161 6.74 4.83 5.37
N MET A 162 6.37 3.57 5.19
CA MET A 162 5.86 3.11 3.89
C MET A 162 4.47 3.66 3.56
N ASN A 163 3.63 3.95 4.58
CA ASN A 163 2.34 4.62 4.35
C ASN A 163 2.51 6.02 3.75
N LYS A 164 3.53 6.77 4.16
CA LYS A 164 3.83 8.09 3.59
C LYS A 164 4.08 8.01 2.08
N GLN A 165 4.84 6.99 1.65
CA GLN A 165 5.12 6.76 0.23
C GLN A 165 3.87 6.31 -0.53
N LEU A 166 3.06 5.44 0.07
CA LEU A 166 1.79 4.96 -0.50
C LEU A 166 0.80 6.11 -0.69
N VAL A 167 0.63 6.95 0.33
CA VAL A 167 -0.25 8.13 0.28
C VAL A 167 0.21 9.10 -0.79
N ALA A 168 1.51 9.37 -0.90
CA ALA A 168 2.04 10.24 -1.95
C ALA A 168 1.75 9.69 -3.37
N ALA A 169 1.82 8.36 -3.58
CA ALA A 169 1.43 7.75 -4.85
C ALA A 169 -0.08 7.90 -5.12
N LEU A 170 -0.90 7.73 -4.09
CA LEU A 170 -2.35 7.92 -4.17
C LEU A 170 -2.72 9.35 -4.51
N GLU A 171 -2.10 10.34 -3.86
CA GLU A 171 -2.30 11.77 -4.14
C GLU A 171 -1.98 12.12 -5.59
N ARG A 172 -0.87 11.59 -6.14
CA ARG A 172 -0.52 11.77 -7.55
C ARG A 172 -1.58 11.19 -8.50
N LEU A 173 -2.10 10.02 -8.20
CA LEU A 173 -3.17 9.39 -8.99
C LEU A 173 -4.48 10.17 -8.91
N VAL A 174 -4.88 10.61 -7.72
CA VAL A 174 -6.05 11.48 -7.50
C VAL A 174 -5.94 12.77 -8.32
N ALA A 175 -4.79 13.43 -8.28
CA ALA A 175 -4.55 14.63 -9.05
C ALA A 175 -4.68 14.40 -10.57
N SER A 176 -4.20 13.26 -11.07
CA SER A 176 -4.34 12.88 -12.48
C SER A 176 -5.80 12.67 -12.89
N PHE A 177 -6.58 11.91 -12.10
CA PHE A 177 -8.03 11.77 -12.34
C PHE A 177 -8.76 13.11 -12.29
N ARG A 178 -8.43 13.98 -11.35
CA ARG A 178 -9.02 15.32 -11.21
C ARG A 178 -8.72 16.19 -12.42
N LYS A 179 -7.49 16.14 -12.94
CA LYS A 179 -7.10 16.83 -14.18
C LYS A 179 -7.92 16.32 -15.37
N LYS A 180 -8.13 15.01 -15.50
CA LYS A 180 -8.98 14.42 -16.55
C LYS A 180 -10.45 14.79 -16.36
N GLY A 181 -10.93 14.89 -15.11
CA GLY A 181 -12.25 15.40 -14.80
C GLY A 181 -12.48 16.82 -15.36
N GLU A 182 -11.53 17.71 -15.18
CA GLU A 182 -11.60 19.07 -15.74
C GLU A 182 -11.46 19.09 -17.27
N GLU A 183 -10.55 18.29 -17.83
CA GLU A 183 -10.36 18.15 -19.28
C GLU A 183 -11.65 17.69 -20.00
N PHE A 184 -12.39 16.77 -19.39
CA PHE A 184 -13.58 16.14 -19.98
C PHE A 184 -14.90 16.74 -19.49
N LYS A 185 -14.89 17.86 -18.80
CA LYS A 185 -16.08 18.44 -18.13
C LYS A 185 -17.26 18.73 -19.07
N ASN A 186 -16.98 18.97 -20.35
CA ASN A 186 -18.00 19.27 -21.35
C ASN A 186 -18.34 18.07 -22.26
N ASN A 187 -17.71 16.91 -22.07
CA ASN A 187 -17.95 15.73 -22.90
C ASN A 187 -19.13 14.94 -22.35
N ILE A 188 -20.30 15.10 -23.01
CA ILE A 188 -21.51 14.36 -22.66
C ILE A 188 -21.35 12.87 -22.97
N LYS A 189 -21.90 12.02 -22.11
CA LYS A 189 -22.00 10.58 -22.27
C LYS A 189 -23.29 10.05 -21.66
N MET A 190 -23.64 8.81 -21.98
CA MET A 190 -24.72 8.10 -21.28
C MET A 190 -24.20 7.47 -19.97
N GLY A 191 -24.79 7.86 -18.84
CA GLY A 191 -24.61 7.16 -17.57
C GLY A 191 -25.34 5.83 -17.59
N ARG A 192 -24.79 4.80 -16.92
CA ARG A 192 -25.37 3.47 -16.87
C ARG A 192 -25.53 2.96 -15.44
N THR A 193 -26.64 2.28 -15.20
CA THR A 193 -26.86 1.47 -14.01
C THR A 193 -27.18 0.04 -14.45
N GLN A 194 -26.58 -0.97 -13.79
CA GLN A 194 -26.73 -2.38 -14.19
C GLN A 194 -26.35 -2.63 -15.68
N LEU A 195 -25.41 -1.83 -16.22
CA LEU A 195 -24.98 -1.80 -17.62
C LEU A 195 -26.08 -1.38 -18.61
N GLN A 196 -27.23 -0.92 -18.13
CA GLN A 196 -28.31 -0.38 -18.98
C GLN A 196 -28.24 1.14 -19.02
N ASP A 197 -28.70 1.73 -20.11
CA ASP A 197 -28.81 3.18 -20.27
C ASP A 197 -29.65 3.77 -19.13
N ALA A 198 -29.15 4.83 -18.52
CA ALA A 198 -29.84 5.53 -17.44
C ALA A 198 -30.13 6.99 -17.85
N VAL A 199 -29.23 7.90 -17.51
CA VAL A 199 -29.39 9.33 -17.80
C VAL A 199 -28.08 9.92 -18.31
N PRO A 200 -28.13 11.02 -19.09
CA PRO A 200 -26.94 11.72 -19.50
C PRO A 200 -26.11 12.25 -18.33
N MET A 201 -24.80 12.22 -18.49
CA MET A 201 -23.81 12.83 -17.61
C MET A 201 -22.61 13.29 -18.43
N THR A 202 -21.58 13.88 -17.80
CA THR A 202 -20.32 14.13 -18.49
C THR A 202 -19.25 13.12 -18.10
N SER A 203 -18.32 12.84 -19.03
CA SER A 203 -17.09 12.11 -18.72
C SER A 203 -16.29 12.81 -17.61
N GLY A 204 -16.35 14.16 -17.56
CA GLY A 204 -15.71 14.91 -16.49
C GLY A 204 -16.28 14.63 -15.11
N GLN A 205 -17.60 14.48 -14.97
CA GLN A 205 -18.24 14.08 -13.71
C GLN A 205 -17.77 12.67 -13.28
N GLU A 206 -17.66 11.73 -14.21
CA GLU A 206 -17.21 10.37 -13.92
C GLU A 206 -15.74 10.33 -13.46
N PHE A 207 -14.83 11.00 -14.17
CA PHE A 207 -13.41 11.06 -13.77
C PHE A 207 -13.20 11.83 -12.46
N THR A 208 -13.99 12.87 -12.20
CA THR A 208 -14.01 13.57 -10.91
C THR A 208 -14.50 12.66 -9.78
N ALA A 209 -15.52 11.83 -10.04
CA ALA A 209 -16.00 10.86 -9.08
C ALA A 209 -14.94 9.78 -8.76
N PHE A 210 -14.15 9.34 -9.73
CA PHE A 210 -13.01 8.46 -9.49
C PHE A 210 -11.96 9.12 -8.59
N ALA A 211 -11.63 10.40 -8.84
CA ALA A 211 -10.72 11.15 -7.98
C ALA A 211 -11.24 11.23 -6.54
N ASN A 212 -12.51 11.61 -6.35
CA ASN A 212 -13.11 11.75 -5.03
C ASN A 212 -13.16 10.41 -4.28
N THR A 213 -13.50 9.32 -4.99
CA THR A 213 -13.54 7.95 -4.44
C THR A 213 -12.17 7.53 -3.88
N LEU A 214 -11.09 7.88 -4.56
CA LEU A 214 -9.73 7.56 -4.12
C LEU A 214 -9.22 8.54 -3.04
N GLU A 215 -9.56 9.82 -3.12
CA GLU A 215 -9.13 10.84 -2.15
C GLU A 215 -9.60 10.52 -0.72
N GLU A 216 -10.80 9.93 -0.57
CA GLU A 216 -11.29 9.47 0.74
C GLU A 216 -10.34 8.46 1.41
N GLU A 217 -9.58 7.69 0.62
CA GLU A 217 -8.67 6.66 1.14
C GLU A 217 -7.41 7.25 1.76
N ILE A 218 -7.01 8.48 1.42
CA ILE A 218 -5.90 9.19 2.07
C ILE A 218 -6.17 9.32 3.58
N GLY A 219 -7.33 9.87 3.93
CA GLY A 219 -7.73 9.99 5.34
C GLY A 219 -7.97 8.65 6.02
N ASN A 220 -8.45 7.64 5.28
CA ASN A 220 -8.65 6.30 5.82
C ASN A 220 -7.33 5.60 6.15
N LEU A 221 -6.35 5.65 5.26
CA LEU A 221 -5.01 5.08 5.49
C LEU A 221 -4.32 5.76 6.67
N ASN A 222 -4.34 7.10 6.71
CA ASN A 222 -3.68 7.86 7.78
C ASN A 222 -4.27 7.56 9.15
N ARG A 223 -5.61 7.52 9.29
CA ARG A 223 -6.26 7.14 10.57
C ARG A 223 -5.90 5.73 11.03
N ASN A 224 -5.77 4.79 10.11
CA ASN A 224 -5.45 3.41 10.48
C ASN A 224 -3.96 3.21 10.78
N VAL A 225 -3.06 3.95 10.11
CA VAL A 225 -1.63 3.87 10.42
C VAL A 225 -1.28 4.57 11.75
N GLU A 226 -2.08 5.54 12.19
CA GLU A 226 -1.92 6.17 13.51
C GLU A 226 -2.02 5.17 14.67
N LEU A 227 -2.74 4.04 14.49
CA LEU A 227 -2.77 2.95 15.46
C LEU A 227 -1.39 2.34 15.73
N MET A 228 -0.46 2.45 14.77
CA MET A 228 0.92 1.97 14.91
C MET A 228 1.78 2.82 15.86
N LEU A 229 1.29 3.98 16.31
CA LEU A 229 2.04 4.86 17.21
C LEU A 229 2.07 4.38 18.66
N GLU A 230 1.16 3.48 19.05
CA GLU A 230 1.22 2.82 20.35
C GLU A 230 2.13 1.59 20.26
N ILE A 231 3.19 1.54 21.07
CA ILE A 231 4.22 0.50 21.06
C ILE A 231 4.38 -0.17 22.41
N ASN A 232 4.96 -1.36 22.40
CA ASN A 232 5.24 -2.13 23.62
C ASN A 232 6.73 -2.19 23.97
N MET A 233 7.55 -1.22 23.54
CA MET A 233 8.99 -1.21 23.79
C MET A 233 9.27 -1.21 25.28
N GLY A 234 10.14 -2.12 25.76
CA GLY A 234 10.41 -2.35 27.17
C GLY A 234 9.50 -3.38 27.86
N ALA A 235 8.49 -3.90 27.14
CA ALA A 235 7.64 -5.00 27.60
C ALA A 235 8.43 -6.27 27.86
N THR A 236 9.53 -6.44 27.19
CA THR A 236 10.38 -7.63 27.18
C THR A 236 9.62 -8.89 26.75
N ALA A 237 9.71 -9.99 27.49
CA ALA A 237 9.21 -11.28 27.00
C ALA A 237 7.68 -11.36 26.86
N ILE A 238 6.93 -10.84 27.83
CA ILE A 238 5.46 -11.01 27.95
C ILE A 238 4.73 -9.76 28.45
N GLY A 239 5.35 -8.60 28.42
CA GLY A 239 4.75 -7.35 28.88
C GLY A 239 5.06 -6.96 30.32
N THR A 240 5.77 -7.79 31.08
CA THR A 240 6.07 -7.52 32.49
C THR A 240 7.34 -6.69 32.72
N GLY A 241 8.11 -6.40 31.67
CA GLY A 241 9.37 -5.64 31.76
C GLY A 241 10.50 -6.37 32.47
N LEU A 242 10.44 -7.70 32.63
CA LEU A 242 11.50 -8.47 33.27
C LEU A 242 12.81 -8.31 32.51
N ASN A 243 13.91 -8.02 33.23
CA ASN A 243 15.25 -7.72 32.74
C ASN A 243 15.44 -6.32 32.11
N ALA A 244 14.41 -5.49 32.06
CA ALA A 244 14.57 -4.06 31.79
C ALA A 244 14.71 -3.28 33.10
N VAL A 245 15.58 -2.26 33.13
CA VAL A 245 15.71 -1.41 34.31
C VAL A 245 14.53 -0.42 34.40
N PRO A 246 14.16 0.03 35.61
CA PRO A 246 13.09 1.01 35.77
C PRO A 246 13.31 2.27 34.91
N GLY A 247 12.26 2.72 34.22
CA GLY A 247 12.28 3.88 33.33
C GLY A 247 12.78 3.61 31.91
N TYR A 248 13.19 2.38 31.59
CA TYR A 248 13.70 2.04 30.26
C TYR A 248 12.59 2.16 29.18
N ALA A 249 11.41 1.64 29.43
CA ALA A 249 10.31 1.63 28.47
C ALA A 249 9.92 3.06 28.04
N GLU A 250 9.71 3.94 29.02
CA GLU A 250 9.34 5.33 28.79
C GLU A 250 10.45 6.11 28.08
N LEU A 251 11.71 5.92 28.55
CA LEU A 251 12.84 6.63 27.97
C LEU A 251 13.12 6.16 26.53
N CYS A 252 13.09 4.87 26.27
CA CYS A 252 13.31 4.31 24.93
C CYS A 252 12.22 4.79 23.96
N THR A 253 10.95 4.75 24.36
CA THR A 253 9.83 5.28 23.56
C THR A 253 10.00 6.76 23.25
N LYS A 254 10.40 7.57 24.25
CA LYS A 254 10.70 8.99 24.07
C LYS A 254 11.86 9.21 23.08
N LYS A 255 12.96 8.47 23.23
CA LYS A 255 14.11 8.55 22.30
C LYS A 255 13.72 8.16 20.88
N LEU A 256 12.89 7.13 20.71
CA LEU A 256 12.39 6.74 19.39
C LEU A 256 11.54 7.84 18.75
N ALA A 257 10.63 8.45 19.51
CA ALA A 257 9.83 9.57 19.05
C ALA A 257 10.70 10.78 18.63
N GLU A 258 11.70 11.15 19.45
CA GLU A 258 12.65 12.23 19.14
C GLU A 258 13.48 11.96 17.87
N LEU A 259 13.89 10.71 17.64
CA LEU A 259 14.74 10.32 16.51
C LEU A 259 13.99 10.27 15.19
N THR A 260 12.73 9.84 15.23
CA THR A 260 11.92 9.63 14.03
C THR A 260 11.02 10.82 13.69
N GLY A 261 10.71 11.66 14.69
CA GLY A 261 9.70 12.72 14.57
C GLY A 261 8.26 12.21 14.66
N GLU A 262 8.07 10.91 14.95
CA GLU A 262 6.76 10.30 15.11
C GLU A 262 6.30 10.37 16.58
N ASN A 263 5.00 10.52 16.81
CA ASN A 263 4.43 10.65 18.15
C ASN A 263 4.21 9.30 18.84
N PHE A 264 5.25 8.48 18.95
CA PHE A 264 5.16 7.20 19.62
C PHE A 264 4.78 7.35 21.09
N THR A 265 3.87 6.48 21.52
CA THR A 265 3.40 6.36 22.90
C THR A 265 3.57 4.91 23.38
N LEU A 266 3.82 4.77 24.67
CA LEU A 266 3.89 3.45 25.28
C LEU A 266 2.48 2.93 25.55
N GLY A 267 2.22 1.64 25.25
CA GLY A 267 0.96 0.97 25.54
C GLY A 267 0.59 1.08 27.03
N LYS A 268 -0.69 1.23 27.30
CA LYS A 268 -1.20 1.37 28.69
C LYS A 268 -1.02 0.08 29.51
N ASP A 269 -1.19 -1.06 28.86
CA ASP A 269 -0.96 -2.39 29.42
C ASP A 269 -0.05 -3.17 28.46
N LEU A 270 1.21 -3.29 28.84
CA LEU A 270 2.20 -3.97 28.01
C LEU A 270 1.99 -5.49 27.91
N VAL A 271 1.25 -6.10 28.85
CA VAL A 271 0.88 -7.52 28.79
C VAL A 271 -0.18 -7.74 27.72
N GLU A 272 -1.12 -6.82 27.58
CA GLU A 272 -2.11 -6.82 26.51
C GLU A 272 -1.47 -6.47 25.15
N ALA A 273 -0.65 -5.41 25.10
CA ALA A 273 -0.05 -4.89 23.86
C ALA A 273 1.00 -5.86 23.23
N THR A 274 1.51 -6.85 23.97
CA THR A 274 2.51 -7.78 23.44
C THR A 274 1.94 -8.83 22.48
N PRO A 275 0.80 -9.51 22.75
CA PRO A 275 0.18 -10.44 21.81
C PRO A 275 -0.80 -9.77 20.84
N ASP A 276 -1.26 -8.53 21.09
CA ASP A 276 -2.30 -7.93 20.26
C ASP A 276 -1.79 -7.50 18.87
N THR A 277 -2.55 -7.90 17.87
CA THR A 277 -2.29 -7.60 16.44
C THR A 277 -3.49 -6.94 15.75
N GLY A 278 -4.44 -6.42 16.54
CA GLY A 278 -5.66 -5.78 16.04
C GLY A 278 -5.39 -4.59 15.14
N ASP A 279 -4.34 -3.82 15.44
CA ASP A 279 -3.90 -2.68 14.65
C ASP A 279 -3.47 -3.09 13.24
N TYR A 280 -2.74 -4.21 13.12
CA TYR A 280 -2.32 -4.74 11.82
C TYR A 280 -3.53 -5.20 10.99
N VAL A 281 -4.53 -5.80 11.61
CA VAL A 281 -5.79 -6.18 10.94
C VAL A 281 -6.53 -4.95 10.45
N SER A 282 -6.63 -3.92 11.27
CA SER A 282 -7.29 -2.65 10.91
C SER A 282 -6.59 -1.98 9.73
N TYR A 283 -5.28 -1.86 9.76
CA TYR A 283 -4.51 -1.24 8.68
C TYR A 283 -4.53 -2.07 7.40
N SER A 284 -4.39 -3.38 7.49
CA SER A 284 -4.55 -4.30 6.35
C SER A 284 -5.94 -4.17 5.71
N GLY A 285 -6.98 -4.04 6.53
CA GLY A 285 -8.35 -3.75 6.07
C GLY A 285 -8.46 -2.42 5.31
N ALA A 286 -7.71 -1.39 5.71
CA ALA A 286 -7.65 -0.12 4.97
C ALA A 286 -6.96 -0.27 3.61
N LEU A 287 -5.86 -1.03 3.53
CA LEU A 287 -5.20 -1.36 2.26
C LEU A 287 -6.12 -2.14 1.32
N LYS A 288 -6.84 -3.12 1.84
CA LYS A 288 -7.87 -3.88 1.09
C LYS A 288 -8.97 -2.95 0.57
N ARG A 289 -9.47 -2.02 1.39
CA ARG A 289 -10.51 -1.07 0.96
C ARG A 289 -10.04 -0.21 -0.21
N LEU A 290 -8.81 0.31 -0.17
CA LEU A 290 -8.20 1.01 -1.30
C LEU A 290 -8.11 0.10 -2.54
N ALA A 291 -7.65 -1.14 -2.38
CA ALA A 291 -7.54 -2.10 -3.48
C ALA A 291 -8.89 -2.39 -4.15
N VAL A 292 -9.96 -2.55 -3.38
CA VAL A 292 -11.32 -2.78 -3.89
C VAL A 292 -11.80 -1.58 -4.74
N LYS A 293 -11.63 -0.35 -4.25
CA LYS A 293 -12.01 0.87 -4.97
C LYS A 293 -11.19 1.03 -6.26
N LEU A 294 -9.88 0.85 -6.18
CA LEU A 294 -8.97 0.97 -7.31
C LEU A 294 -9.27 -0.08 -8.40
N SER A 295 -9.52 -1.33 -7.98
CA SER A 295 -9.89 -2.41 -8.89
C SER A 295 -11.22 -2.13 -9.61
N LYS A 296 -12.21 -1.59 -8.90
CA LYS A 296 -13.50 -1.18 -9.50
C LYS A 296 -13.29 -0.11 -10.58
N ILE A 297 -12.49 0.90 -10.30
CA ILE A 297 -12.17 1.94 -11.28
C ILE A 297 -11.47 1.35 -12.52
N CYS A 298 -10.53 0.44 -12.32
CA CYS A 298 -9.86 -0.26 -13.43
C CYS A 298 -10.84 -1.09 -14.28
N ASN A 299 -11.83 -1.73 -13.65
CA ASN A 299 -12.89 -2.45 -14.39
C ASN A 299 -13.70 -1.50 -15.27
N ASP A 300 -14.06 -0.32 -14.74
CA ASP A 300 -14.79 0.69 -15.53
C ASP A 300 -13.95 1.22 -16.70
N LEU A 301 -12.67 1.55 -16.47
CA LEU A 301 -11.77 1.99 -17.54
C LEU A 301 -11.66 0.95 -18.67
N ARG A 302 -11.55 -0.34 -18.31
CA ARG A 302 -11.50 -1.43 -19.27
C ARG A 302 -12.80 -1.57 -20.04
N LEU A 303 -13.95 -1.43 -19.38
CA LEU A 303 -15.27 -1.51 -19.99
C LEU A 303 -15.53 -0.35 -20.93
N MET A 304 -15.28 0.88 -20.49
CA MET A 304 -15.47 2.10 -21.31
C MET A 304 -14.55 2.13 -22.55
N ALA A 305 -13.36 1.54 -22.46
CA ALA A 305 -12.41 1.45 -23.56
C ALA A 305 -12.65 0.24 -24.47
N SER A 306 -13.65 -0.59 -24.21
CA SER A 306 -13.91 -1.81 -24.96
C SER A 306 -14.28 -1.53 -26.43
N GLY A 307 -13.84 -2.40 -27.33
CA GLY A 307 -14.14 -2.28 -28.75
C GLY A 307 -12.87 -2.35 -29.63
N PRO A 308 -12.68 -1.44 -30.59
CA PRO A 308 -13.32 -0.15 -30.80
C PRO A 308 -14.68 -0.17 -31.53
N ARG A 309 -15.04 -1.24 -32.22
CA ARG A 309 -16.28 -1.27 -33.05
C ARG A 309 -17.44 -2.05 -32.41
N CYS A 310 -17.13 -3.02 -31.57
CA CYS A 310 -18.11 -3.93 -30.98
C CYS A 310 -18.19 -3.79 -29.45
N GLY A 311 -17.73 -2.70 -28.90
CA GLY A 311 -17.78 -2.39 -27.48
C GLY A 311 -18.31 -0.98 -27.23
N LEU A 312 -18.11 -0.46 -25.99
CA LEU A 312 -18.62 0.88 -25.62
C LEU A 312 -17.86 2.01 -26.32
N HIS A 313 -16.55 1.88 -26.47
CA HIS A 313 -15.69 2.85 -27.15
C HIS A 313 -15.89 4.29 -26.72
N GLU A 314 -16.13 4.53 -25.44
CA GLU A 314 -16.34 5.89 -24.90
C GLU A 314 -15.04 6.64 -24.69
N ILE A 315 -13.98 5.90 -24.34
CA ILE A 315 -12.62 6.42 -24.11
C ILE A 315 -11.58 5.61 -24.87
N ASN A 316 -10.41 6.21 -25.06
CA ASN A 316 -9.23 5.49 -25.54
C ASN A 316 -8.16 5.48 -24.47
N LEU A 317 -7.59 4.31 -24.22
CA LEU A 317 -6.42 4.14 -23.36
C LEU A 317 -5.14 4.19 -24.20
N PRO A 318 -4.01 4.70 -23.66
CA PRO A 318 -2.73 4.66 -24.36
C PRO A 318 -2.34 3.21 -24.73
N PRO A 319 -1.88 2.94 -25.95
CA PRO A 319 -1.41 1.62 -26.36
C PRO A 319 -0.06 1.32 -25.71
N MET A 320 -0.01 0.34 -24.79
CA MET A 320 1.21 0.01 -24.02
C MET A 320 1.90 -1.27 -24.47
N ALA A 321 1.19 -2.15 -25.16
CA ALA A 321 1.75 -3.39 -25.70
C ALA A 321 0.98 -3.85 -26.93
N PRO A 322 1.62 -4.58 -27.88
CA PRO A 322 0.89 -5.32 -28.90
C PRO A 322 -0.09 -6.30 -28.25
N GLY A 323 -1.36 -6.22 -28.60
CA GLY A 323 -2.42 -6.89 -27.83
C GLY A 323 -2.61 -8.37 -28.13
N SER A 324 -1.99 -8.89 -29.20
CA SER A 324 -2.21 -10.27 -29.63
C SER A 324 -1.08 -10.78 -30.52
N SER A 325 -0.71 -12.05 -30.33
CA SER A 325 0.22 -12.76 -31.21
C SER A 325 -0.42 -13.26 -32.50
N ILE A 326 -1.77 -13.27 -32.57
CA ILE A 326 -2.53 -13.84 -33.71
C ILE A 326 -3.48 -12.82 -34.35
N MET A 327 -3.87 -11.74 -33.68
CA MET A 327 -4.79 -10.72 -34.17
C MET A 327 -4.05 -9.40 -34.38
N PRO A 328 -3.58 -9.09 -35.63
CA PRO A 328 -2.88 -7.82 -35.90
C PRO A 328 -3.75 -6.61 -35.56
N GLY A 329 -3.14 -5.61 -34.91
CA GLY A 329 -3.82 -4.35 -34.56
C GLY A 329 -4.69 -4.39 -33.30
N LYS A 330 -4.84 -5.53 -32.62
CA LYS A 330 -5.52 -5.60 -31.34
C LYS A 330 -4.64 -4.99 -30.23
N VAL A 331 -5.19 -4.06 -29.48
CA VAL A 331 -4.55 -3.45 -28.29
C VAL A 331 -5.41 -3.73 -27.07
N ASN A 332 -4.81 -4.28 -26.03
CA ASN A 332 -5.50 -4.62 -24.78
C ASN A 332 -5.24 -3.57 -23.68
N PRO A 333 -6.16 -3.41 -22.72
CA PRO A 333 -6.04 -2.48 -21.60
C PRO A 333 -5.11 -3.03 -20.48
N VAL A 334 -3.86 -3.37 -20.83
CA VAL A 334 -2.94 -4.14 -19.97
C VAL A 334 -2.57 -3.44 -18.67
N ILE A 335 -2.62 -2.10 -18.62
CA ILE A 335 -2.28 -1.35 -17.41
C ILE A 335 -3.41 -1.44 -16.36
N PRO A 336 -4.69 -1.19 -16.68
CA PRO A 336 -5.78 -1.52 -15.76
C PRO A 336 -5.80 -3.01 -15.35
N GLU A 337 -5.44 -3.94 -16.24
CA GLU A 337 -5.39 -5.38 -15.95
C GLU A 337 -4.34 -5.71 -14.87
N VAL A 338 -3.11 -5.21 -15.00
CA VAL A 338 -2.06 -5.45 -14.00
C VAL A 338 -2.39 -4.78 -12.66
N THR A 339 -3.07 -3.64 -12.70
CA THR A 339 -3.57 -2.98 -11.48
C THR A 339 -4.65 -3.83 -10.79
N ASN A 340 -5.60 -4.43 -11.54
CA ASN A 340 -6.55 -5.39 -10.99
C ASN A 340 -5.85 -6.58 -10.31
N GLN A 341 -4.83 -7.17 -10.96
CA GLN A 341 -4.08 -8.30 -10.40
C GLN A 341 -3.38 -7.92 -9.10
N THR A 342 -2.79 -6.73 -9.05
CA THR A 342 -2.22 -6.16 -7.80
C THR A 342 -3.27 -6.07 -6.70
N CYS A 343 -4.44 -5.53 -7.02
CA CYS A 343 -5.55 -5.42 -6.07
C CYS A 343 -6.02 -6.79 -5.55
N PHE A 344 -6.11 -7.79 -6.42
CA PHE A 344 -6.48 -9.15 -6.01
C PHE A 344 -5.47 -9.75 -5.03
N LYS A 345 -4.17 -9.54 -5.28
CA LYS A 345 -3.11 -10.00 -4.37
C LYS A 345 -3.21 -9.32 -2.99
N VAL A 346 -3.47 -8.01 -2.96
CA VAL A 346 -3.65 -7.26 -1.71
C VAL A 346 -4.87 -7.76 -0.91
N ILE A 347 -5.98 -8.07 -1.58
CA ILE A 347 -7.16 -8.67 -0.95
C ILE A 347 -6.81 -10.03 -0.35
N GLY A 348 -6.03 -10.86 -1.06
CA GLY A 348 -5.54 -12.14 -0.55
C GLY A 348 -4.60 -11.98 0.65
N ASN A 349 -3.72 -10.98 0.64
CA ASN A 349 -2.82 -10.66 1.74
C ASN A 349 -3.60 -10.28 3.01
N ASP A 350 -4.68 -9.50 2.89
CA ASP A 350 -5.54 -9.15 4.03
C ASP A 350 -6.17 -10.39 4.69
N THR A 351 -6.60 -11.36 3.91
CA THR A 351 -7.09 -12.64 4.43
C THR A 351 -5.99 -13.38 5.21
N THR A 352 -4.76 -13.37 4.72
CA THR A 352 -3.61 -13.97 5.40
C THR A 352 -3.33 -13.25 6.73
N VAL A 353 -3.35 -11.91 6.74
CA VAL A 353 -3.17 -11.10 7.96
C VAL A 353 -4.23 -11.45 9.01
N MET A 354 -5.50 -11.53 8.61
CA MET A 354 -6.60 -11.89 9.52
C MET A 354 -6.38 -13.27 10.16
N ILE A 355 -6.05 -14.29 9.36
CA ILE A 355 -5.81 -15.66 9.85
C ILE A 355 -4.58 -15.70 10.76
N ALA A 356 -3.50 -15.01 10.40
CA ALA A 356 -2.27 -14.96 11.19
C ALA A 356 -2.47 -14.21 12.52
N ALA A 357 -3.29 -13.15 12.52
CA ALA A 357 -3.66 -12.45 13.75
C ALA A 357 -4.46 -13.34 14.72
N GLU A 358 -5.45 -14.09 14.20
CA GLU A 358 -6.25 -15.04 15.00
C GLU A 358 -5.41 -16.20 15.54
N ALA A 359 -4.38 -16.62 14.83
CA ALA A 359 -3.55 -17.79 15.20
C ALA A 359 -2.59 -17.53 16.39
N GLY A 360 -2.50 -16.31 16.92
CA GLY A 360 -1.73 -16.00 18.12
C GLY A 360 -2.24 -16.75 19.34
N GLN A 361 -1.32 -17.13 20.24
CA GLN A 361 -1.65 -17.91 21.44
C GLN A 361 -1.03 -17.29 22.68
N LEU A 362 -1.84 -17.12 23.73
CA LEU A 362 -1.41 -16.61 25.02
C LEU A 362 -0.73 -15.24 24.91
N GLN A 363 0.49 -15.09 25.40
CA GLN A 363 1.15 -13.80 25.58
C GLN A 363 2.00 -13.32 24.37
N LEU A 364 1.91 -14.00 23.21
CA LEU A 364 2.65 -13.61 22.01
C LEU A 364 1.97 -14.12 20.74
N ASN A 365 1.91 -13.28 19.70
CA ASN A 365 1.59 -13.73 18.36
C ASN A 365 2.88 -14.05 17.59
N VAL A 366 3.14 -15.33 17.33
CA VAL A 366 4.36 -15.78 16.63
C VAL A 366 4.25 -15.66 15.10
N MET A 367 3.10 -15.21 14.54
CA MET A 367 2.84 -15.11 13.11
C MET A 367 3.12 -13.71 12.55
N GLU A 368 3.63 -12.78 13.35
CA GLU A 368 3.98 -11.43 12.91
C GLU A 368 4.87 -11.37 11.65
N PRO A 369 5.83 -12.29 11.41
CA PRO A 369 6.62 -12.25 10.18
C PRO A 369 5.78 -12.32 8.89
N VAL A 370 4.78 -13.19 8.81
CA VAL A 370 3.92 -13.27 7.63
C VAL A 370 2.96 -12.08 7.56
N ILE A 371 2.51 -11.55 8.69
CA ILE A 371 1.73 -10.29 8.76
C ILE A 371 2.56 -9.15 8.15
N THR A 372 3.81 -9.02 8.59
CA THR A 372 4.77 -8.02 8.11
C THR A 372 4.96 -8.12 6.60
N GLN A 373 5.24 -9.32 6.08
CA GLN A 373 5.42 -9.55 4.65
C GLN A 373 4.19 -9.15 3.86
N CYS A 374 2.99 -9.54 4.30
CA CYS A 374 1.74 -9.23 3.60
C CYS A 374 1.45 -7.73 3.55
N ILE A 375 1.67 -7.00 4.64
CA ILE A 375 1.41 -5.55 4.71
C ILE A 375 2.44 -4.78 3.87
N ILE A 376 3.74 -5.05 4.03
CA ILE A 376 4.82 -4.42 3.25
C ILE A 376 4.63 -4.66 1.75
N GLU A 377 4.32 -5.90 1.36
CA GLU A 377 4.06 -6.24 -0.03
C GLU A 377 2.86 -5.47 -0.57
N SER A 378 1.77 -5.36 0.20
CA SER A 378 0.56 -4.64 -0.18
C SER A 378 0.82 -3.14 -0.37
N GLN A 379 1.54 -2.50 0.56
CA GLN A 379 1.94 -1.09 0.45
C GLN A 379 2.80 -0.86 -0.80
N THR A 380 3.82 -1.70 -1.00
CA THR A 380 4.76 -1.60 -2.12
C THR A 380 4.06 -1.78 -3.46
N TRP A 381 3.23 -2.81 -3.58
CA TRP A 381 2.58 -3.12 -4.85
C TRP A 381 1.49 -2.10 -5.19
N LEU A 382 0.69 -1.66 -4.22
CA LEU A 382 -0.30 -0.60 -4.46
C LEU A 382 0.36 0.71 -4.89
N GLY A 383 1.42 1.14 -4.22
CA GLY A 383 2.13 2.36 -4.59
C GLY A 383 2.65 2.32 -6.02
N ARG A 384 3.34 1.23 -6.39
CA ARG A 384 3.86 1.01 -7.75
C ARG A 384 2.76 0.89 -8.80
N ALA A 385 1.67 0.19 -8.49
CA ALA A 385 0.53 0.04 -9.41
C ALA A 385 -0.18 1.37 -9.64
N MET A 386 -0.35 2.20 -8.62
CA MET A 386 -0.95 3.54 -8.76
C MET A 386 -0.11 4.48 -9.62
N ASP A 387 1.21 4.51 -9.43
CA ASP A 387 2.10 5.29 -10.31
C ASP A 387 2.10 4.75 -11.75
N THR A 388 2.12 3.44 -11.93
CA THR A 388 2.01 2.81 -13.25
C THR A 388 0.67 3.14 -13.91
N LEU A 389 -0.44 3.05 -13.19
CA LEU A 389 -1.78 3.38 -13.69
C LEU A 389 -1.86 4.85 -14.11
N ARG A 390 -1.30 5.74 -13.30
CA ARG A 390 -1.24 7.17 -13.61
C ARG A 390 -0.45 7.44 -14.89
N GLU A 391 0.82 7.03 -14.92
CA GLU A 391 1.76 7.41 -15.98
C GLU A 391 1.48 6.72 -17.31
N ARG A 392 1.05 5.45 -17.26
CA ARG A 392 0.89 4.61 -18.44
C ARG A 392 -0.55 4.48 -18.91
N CYS A 393 -1.51 5.03 -18.15
CA CYS A 393 -2.92 4.94 -18.53
C CYS A 393 -3.61 6.29 -18.35
N VAL A 394 -3.87 6.74 -17.11
CA VAL A 394 -4.78 7.87 -16.84
C VAL A 394 -4.33 9.17 -17.50
N ASP A 395 -3.04 9.52 -17.41
CA ASP A 395 -2.50 10.77 -18.00
C ASP A 395 -2.71 10.84 -19.50
N GLY A 396 -2.78 9.71 -20.20
CA GLY A 396 -2.93 9.64 -21.65
C GLY A 396 -4.33 9.28 -22.15
N ILE A 397 -5.34 9.17 -21.28
CA ILE A 397 -6.72 8.87 -21.69
C ILE A 397 -7.27 10.02 -22.54
N THR A 398 -7.98 9.66 -23.62
CA THR A 398 -8.79 10.58 -24.43
C THR A 398 -10.24 10.09 -24.49
N VAL A 399 -11.18 10.98 -24.81
CA VAL A 399 -12.61 10.65 -24.97
C VAL A 399 -13.02 10.68 -26.42
N ASN A 400 -13.96 9.81 -26.82
CA ASN A 400 -14.57 9.80 -28.14
C ASN A 400 -15.84 10.65 -28.11
N ALA A 401 -15.67 11.99 -28.08
CA ALA A 401 -16.73 12.95 -27.80
C ALA A 401 -17.92 12.89 -28.77
N GLU A 402 -17.64 12.74 -30.07
CA GLU A 402 -18.71 12.64 -31.10
C GLU A 402 -19.51 11.33 -30.93
N HIS A 403 -18.82 10.21 -30.75
CA HIS A 403 -19.44 8.90 -30.49
C HIS A 403 -20.31 8.93 -29.24
N ASN A 404 -19.80 9.50 -28.15
CA ASN A 404 -20.55 9.62 -26.90
C ASN A 404 -21.80 10.49 -27.05
N ALA A 405 -21.68 11.64 -27.73
CA ALA A 405 -22.83 12.52 -28.01
C ALA A 405 -23.87 11.86 -28.91
N GLU A 406 -23.43 11.07 -29.90
CA GLU A 406 -24.34 10.31 -30.78
C GLU A 406 -25.06 9.20 -29.98
N THR A 407 -24.33 8.48 -29.12
CA THR A 407 -24.91 7.46 -28.24
C THR A 407 -26.01 8.07 -27.36
N VAL A 408 -25.76 9.23 -26.76
CA VAL A 408 -26.78 9.94 -25.96
C VAL A 408 -28.00 10.31 -26.80
N ARG A 409 -27.80 10.88 -27.99
CA ARG A 409 -28.91 11.27 -28.89
C ARG A 409 -29.78 10.08 -29.31
N ASN A 410 -29.17 8.92 -29.48
CA ASN A 410 -29.86 7.71 -29.93
C ASN A 410 -30.44 6.88 -28.76
N SER A 411 -30.11 7.23 -27.51
CA SER A 411 -30.61 6.49 -26.35
C SER A 411 -32.08 6.80 -26.08
N ILE A 412 -32.82 5.77 -25.70
CA ILE A 412 -34.20 5.92 -25.18
C ILE A 412 -34.18 6.66 -23.81
N GLY A 413 -33.06 6.59 -23.09
CA GLY A 413 -32.89 7.22 -21.76
C GLY A 413 -33.08 8.74 -21.75
N ILE A 414 -32.91 9.43 -22.93
CA ILE A 414 -33.17 10.88 -23.02
C ILE A 414 -34.63 11.24 -22.74
N VAL A 415 -35.57 10.31 -22.86
CA VAL A 415 -36.97 10.52 -22.50
C VAL A 415 -37.13 10.95 -21.04
N THR A 416 -36.21 10.54 -20.17
CA THR A 416 -36.21 10.94 -18.76
C THR A 416 -36.02 12.45 -18.59
N ALA A 417 -35.19 13.09 -19.41
CA ALA A 417 -35.04 14.54 -19.42
C ALA A 417 -36.31 15.25 -19.88
N LEU A 418 -37.17 14.60 -20.68
CA LEU A 418 -38.43 15.15 -21.16
C LEU A 418 -39.58 15.01 -20.16
N ASN A 419 -39.44 14.11 -19.15
CA ASN A 419 -40.50 13.79 -18.17
C ASN A 419 -41.14 15.02 -17.53
N PRO A 420 -40.38 16.05 -17.06
CA PRO A 420 -40.96 17.25 -16.44
C PRO A 420 -41.83 18.05 -17.38
N TYR A 421 -41.64 17.92 -18.68
CA TYR A 421 -42.31 18.72 -19.72
C TYR A 421 -43.49 18.03 -20.39
N ILE A 422 -43.40 16.71 -20.59
CA ILE A 422 -44.44 15.94 -21.32
C ILE A 422 -45.21 14.97 -20.40
N GLY A 423 -44.76 14.81 -19.16
CA GLY A 423 -45.37 13.95 -18.15
C GLY A 423 -45.05 12.45 -18.36
N TYR A 424 -45.11 11.66 -17.28
CA TYR A 424 -44.73 10.26 -17.27
C TYR A 424 -45.48 9.40 -18.29
N LYS A 425 -46.76 9.64 -18.50
CA LYS A 425 -47.60 8.87 -19.43
C LYS A 425 -47.12 9.01 -20.90
N ASN A 426 -46.83 10.22 -21.32
CA ASN A 426 -46.31 10.46 -22.67
C ASN A 426 -44.87 9.93 -22.81
N SER A 427 -44.04 10.12 -21.79
CA SER A 427 -42.70 9.57 -21.74
C SER A 427 -42.69 8.04 -21.89
N THR A 428 -43.57 7.35 -21.20
CA THR A 428 -43.72 5.88 -21.30
C THR A 428 -44.18 5.45 -22.70
N LYS A 429 -45.13 6.18 -23.31
CA LYS A 429 -45.58 5.90 -24.67
C LYS A 429 -44.45 6.05 -25.69
N ILE A 430 -43.73 7.15 -25.63
CA ILE A 430 -42.59 7.43 -26.54
C ILE A 430 -41.48 6.41 -26.35
N ALA A 431 -41.09 6.09 -25.10
CA ALA A 431 -40.06 5.12 -24.81
C ALA A 431 -40.43 3.71 -25.35
N LYS A 432 -41.68 3.31 -25.18
CA LYS A 432 -42.18 2.02 -25.72
C LYS A 432 -42.11 1.98 -27.24
N GLU A 433 -42.61 3.02 -27.91
CA GLU A 433 -42.58 3.08 -29.36
C GLU A 433 -41.15 3.13 -29.93
N ALA A 434 -40.26 3.91 -29.28
CA ALA A 434 -38.83 3.97 -29.62
C ALA A 434 -38.18 2.57 -29.55
N LEU A 435 -38.48 1.81 -28.47
CA LEU A 435 -37.97 0.46 -28.27
C LEU A 435 -38.49 -0.52 -29.33
N GLU A 436 -39.79 -0.45 -29.67
CA GLU A 436 -40.46 -1.36 -30.62
C GLU A 436 -40.07 -1.08 -32.07
N THR A 437 -39.86 0.19 -32.43
CA THR A 437 -39.67 0.61 -33.83
C THR A 437 -38.21 0.96 -34.16
N GLY A 438 -37.37 1.16 -33.17
CA GLY A 438 -36.01 1.70 -33.35
C GLY A 438 -35.99 3.18 -33.73
N ALA A 439 -37.13 3.88 -33.67
CA ALA A 439 -37.19 5.29 -33.99
C ALA A 439 -36.59 6.15 -32.87
N SER A 440 -35.96 7.27 -33.21
CA SER A 440 -35.38 8.22 -32.25
C SER A 440 -36.49 8.85 -31.40
N VAL A 441 -36.25 8.95 -30.09
CA VAL A 441 -37.14 9.68 -29.17
C VAL A 441 -37.37 11.11 -29.66
N TYR A 442 -36.34 11.77 -30.18
CA TYR A 442 -36.41 13.10 -30.75
C TYR A 442 -37.44 13.18 -31.89
N ASP A 443 -37.37 12.28 -32.89
CA ASP A 443 -38.25 12.22 -34.03
C ASP A 443 -39.69 11.88 -33.66
N LEU A 444 -39.90 10.99 -32.71
CA LEU A 444 -41.22 10.63 -32.21
C LEU A 444 -41.93 11.80 -31.51
N VAL A 445 -41.19 12.58 -30.69
CA VAL A 445 -41.71 13.76 -30.01
C VAL A 445 -42.15 14.84 -31.01
N LEU A 446 -41.37 15.06 -32.08
CA LEU A 446 -41.69 15.99 -33.14
C LEU A 446 -42.84 15.51 -34.02
N ARG A 447 -42.83 14.23 -34.43
CA ARG A 447 -43.91 13.63 -35.24
C ARG A 447 -45.27 13.75 -34.53
N ASP A 448 -45.31 13.45 -33.24
CA ASP A 448 -46.54 13.46 -32.44
C ASP A 448 -46.89 14.90 -31.97
N LYS A 449 -46.10 15.90 -32.38
CA LYS A 449 -46.30 17.33 -32.03
C LYS A 449 -46.43 17.59 -30.51
N ILE A 450 -45.70 16.79 -29.71
CA ILE A 450 -45.73 16.90 -28.25
C ILE A 450 -44.99 18.17 -27.78
N LEU A 451 -43.86 18.48 -28.43
CA LEU A 451 -43.07 19.69 -28.22
C LEU A 451 -42.73 20.32 -29.57
N THR A 452 -42.48 21.64 -29.58
CA THR A 452 -41.88 22.29 -30.75
C THR A 452 -40.42 21.94 -30.88
N LYS A 453 -39.84 22.06 -32.08
CA LYS A 453 -38.43 21.76 -32.28
C LYS A 453 -37.52 22.60 -31.38
N GLU A 454 -37.81 23.92 -31.32
CA GLU A 454 -37.03 24.89 -30.54
C GLU A 454 -37.03 24.53 -29.04
N LYS A 455 -38.19 24.08 -28.52
CA LYS A 455 -38.32 23.69 -27.12
C LYS A 455 -37.63 22.32 -26.85
N LEU A 456 -37.75 21.37 -27.78
CA LEU A 456 -37.10 20.09 -27.69
C LEU A 456 -35.57 20.23 -27.73
N ASP A 457 -35.05 21.04 -28.66
CA ASP A 457 -33.62 21.34 -28.77
C ASP A 457 -33.08 21.98 -27.49
N ALA A 458 -33.83 22.93 -26.90
CA ALA A 458 -33.45 23.57 -25.65
C ALA A 458 -33.40 22.58 -24.44
N ILE A 459 -34.38 21.68 -24.34
CA ILE A 459 -34.46 20.68 -23.26
C ILE A 459 -33.33 19.63 -23.39
N LEU A 460 -33.04 19.21 -24.63
CA LEU A 460 -32.02 18.21 -24.93
C LEU A 460 -30.62 18.84 -25.13
N ASP A 461 -30.45 20.13 -24.89
CA ASP A 461 -29.14 20.72 -24.81
C ASP A 461 -28.36 20.07 -23.68
N PRO A 462 -27.11 19.60 -23.90
CA PRO A 462 -26.32 18.97 -22.87
C PRO A 462 -26.21 19.74 -21.56
N LYS A 463 -26.19 21.07 -21.63
CA LYS A 463 -26.14 21.91 -20.43
C LYS A 463 -27.39 21.80 -19.57
N HIS A 464 -28.56 21.66 -20.16
CA HIS A 464 -29.84 21.53 -19.43
C HIS A 464 -30.06 20.09 -18.93
N MET A 465 -29.61 19.08 -19.68
CA MET A 465 -29.72 17.69 -19.24
C MET A 465 -28.85 17.37 -18.03
N LEU A 466 -27.80 18.17 -17.81
CA LEU A 466 -26.84 17.98 -16.71
C LEU A 466 -27.16 18.81 -15.45
N ASP A 467 -28.07 19.80 -15.59
CA ASP A 467 -28.48 20.64 -14.46
C ASP A 467 -29.89 20.23 -13.98
N PRO A 468 -30.00 19.63 -12.79
CA PRO A 468 -31.27 19.05 -12.33
C PRO A 468 -32.32 20.08 -11.88
N MET A 469 -32.04 21.37 -11.88
CA MET A 469 -32.85 22.37 -11.16
C MET A 469 -33.68 23.31 -12.01
N ASP A 470 -33.40 23.49 -13.31
CA ASP A 470 -34.14 24.47 -14.13
C ASP A 470 -35.05 23.81 -15.15
N VAL A 471 -36.33 23.69 -14.79
CA VAL A 471 -37.38 23.38 -15.77
C VAL A 471 -37.57 24.59 -16.68
N ILE A 472 -37.21 24.45 -17.96
CA ILE A 472 -37.46 25.49 -18.98
C ILE A 472 -38.97 25.69 -19.09
N LYS A 473 -39.45 26.85 -18.67
CA LYS A 473 -40.87 27.25 -18.71
C LYS A 473 -41.36 27.55 -20.12
#